data_ff011d48362b283dfbcc85a3b983818e
#
_entry.id   ff011d48362b283dfbcc85a3b983818e
#
_cell.length_a   1.000
_cell.length_b   1.000
_cell.length_c   1.000
_cell.angle_alpha   90.00
_cell.angle_beta   90.00
_cell.angle_gamma   90.00
#
_symmetry.space_group_name_H-M   'P 1'
#
loop_
_entity.id
_entity.type
_entity.pdbx_description
1 polymer ?
#
loop_
_entity_poly.entity_id
_entity_poly.type
_entity_poly.pdbx_seq_one_letter_code
_entity_poly.pdbx_strand_id
1 'polypeptide(L)'
;MTAASSADTWPTPKPASTTPSYPALATRVRKRDSTAPHAFGSEPFGPLGRVHERAVTFVSPAGRWPALPTPESGRDPRVALLETHVGDRGELLRLVARAGYDGVVLAGFGVGHVSAELAAVIGEVAPELHVVLASRTGSGPVLRSTYGFPGSELDLVARGAVPAGWLDPRKARLLVWALLAGGSGPDHVRQVVEERGRAPWGPPG
;
A
#
# COMPACT_ATOMS: atom_id res chain seq x y z
N MET A 1 46.20 9.94 -14.92
CA MET A 1 45.15 10.65 -14.16
C MET A 1 43.96 9.70 -13.97
N THR A 2 43.94 9.01 -12.85
CA THR A 2 42.90 8.02 -12.48
C THR A 2 41.89 8.74 -11.61
N ALA A 3 40.63 8.83 -12.09
CA ALA A 3 39.53 9.37 -11.33
C ALA A 3 39.14 8.37 -10.26
N ALA A 4 39.25 8.77 -9.00
CA ALA A 4 38.74 7.99 -7.86
C ALA A 4 37.21 8.09 -7.84
N SER A 5 36.55 6.93 -7.92
CA SER A 5 35.12 6.76 -7.65
C SER A 5 34.89 6.97 -6.16
N SER A 6 34.27 8.09 -5.77
CA SER A 6 33.73 8.26 -4.44
C SER A 6 32.47 7.40 -4.33
N ALA A 7 32.59 6.22 -3.74
CA ALA A 7 31.44 5.47 -3.28
C ALA A 7 30.77 6.32 -2.18
N ASP A 8 29.57 6.82 -2.44
CA ASP A 8 28.70 7.44 -1.47
C ASP A 8 28.35 6.41 -0.40
N THR A 9 29.15 6.38 0.67
CA THR A 9 28.84 5.61 1.86
C THR A 9 27.72 6.34 2.59
N TRP A 10 26.51 5.84 2.43
CA TRP A 10 25.38 6.24 3.26
C TRP A 10 25.79 6.13 4.75
N PRO A 11 25.65 7.20 5.55
CA PRO A 11 26.05 7.14 6.95
C PRO A 11 25.29 6.04 7.67
N THR A 12 26.03 5.13 8.30
CA THR A 12 25.45 4.12 9.19
C THR A 12 24.57 4.83 10.22
N PRO A 13 23.30 4.41 10.39
CA PRO A 13 22.43 5.03 11.38
C PRO A 13 23.10 4.94 12.76
N LYS A 14 23.24 6.07 13.44
CA LYS A 14 23.61 6.05 14.86
C LYS A 14 22.62 5.18 15.62
N PRO A 15 23.06 4.39 16.62
CA PRO A 15 22.13 3.62 17.43
C PRO A 15 21.08 4.58 17.99
N ALA A 16 19.81 4.27 17.68
CA ALA A 16 18.68 5.11 18.05
C ALA A 16 18.70 5.36 19.55
N SER A 17 18.65 6.63 19.93
CA SER A 17 18.31 7.04 21.28
C SER A 17 17.13 6.20 21.78
N THR A 18 17.07 5.95 23.07
CA THR A 18 16.12 5.13 23.84
C THR A 18 14.62 5.40 23.60
N THR A 19 14.22 5.57 22.37
CA THR A 19 12.81 5.66 21.98
C THR A 19 12.21 4.25 22.13
N PRO A 20 11.17 4.05 22.93
CA PRO A 20 10.56 2.74 23.08
C PRO A 20 10.10 2.25 21.71
N SER A 21 10.76 1.22 21.19
CA SER A 21 10.27 0.50 20.02
C SER A 21 9.14 -0.39 20.49
N TYR A 22 8.00 -0.31 19.82
CA TYR A 22 6.87 -1.20 20.10
C TYR A 22 6.51 -1.97 18.83
N PRO A 23 6.06 -3.22 18.97
CA PRO A 23 5.51 -3.98 17.86
C PRO A 23 4.37 -3.20 17.21
N ALA A 24 4.39 -3.11 15.89
CA ALA A 24 3.39 -2.36 15.13
C ALA A 24 2.79 -3.23 14.02
N LEU A 25 1.55 -2.91 13.65
CA LEU A 25 0.85 -3.60 12.57
C LEU A 25 1.51 -3.29 11.22
N ALA A 26 2.12 -4.30 10.59
CA ALA A 26 2.90 -4.11 9.36
C ALA A 26 2.09 -3.50 8.20
N THR A 27 0.79 -3.81 8.11
CA THR A 27 -0.12 -3.29 7.08
C THR A 27 -0.45 -1.80 7.27
N ARG A 28 -0.24 -1.26 8.48
CA ARG A 28 -0.64 0.10 8.86
C ARG A 28 0.48 0.99 9.36
N VAL A 29 1.58 0.40 9.87
CA VAL A 29 2.68 1.20 10.43
C VAL A 29 3.28 2.13 9.38
N ARG A 30 3.37 3.40 9.72
CA ARG A 30 4.00 4.42 8.88
C ARG A 30 4.69 5.48 9.71
N LYS A 31 5.68 6.14 9.14
CA LYS A 31 6.24 7.36 9.69
C LYS A 31 5.26 8.51 9.43
N ARG A 32 4.80 9.18 10.49
CA ARG A 32 3.80 10.28 10.43
C ARG A 32 4.43 11.65 10.55
N ASP A 33 5.63 11.71 11.11
CA ASP A 33 6.38 12.94 11.29
C ASP A 33 7.84 12.72 10.91
N SER A 34 8.47 13.70 10.29
CA SER A 34 9.86 13.59 9.82
C SER A 34 10.88 13.65 10.95
N THR A 35 10.56 14.32 12.04
CA THR A 35 11.49 14.70 13.11
C THR A 35 11.10 14.23 14.51
N ALA A 36 9.80 14.00 14.77
CA ALA A 36 9.33 13.63 16.10
C ALA A 36 9.94 12.33 16.59
N PRO A 37 10.31 12.23 17.89
CA PRO A 37 10.80 10.98 18.48
C PRO A 37 9.82 9.82 18.37
N HIS A 38 8.50 10.10 18.41
CA HIS A 38 7.42 9.13 18.25
C HIS A 38 6.80 9.20 16.84
N ALA A 39 7.65 9.21 15.82
CA ALA A 39 7.23 9.43 14.44
C ALA A 39 6.40 8.31 13.83
N PHE A 40 6.49 7.08 14.32
CA PHE A 40 5.78 5.94 13.76
C PHE A 40 4.45 5.66 14.48
N GLY A 41 3.44 5.26 13.72
CA GLY A 41 2.14 4.88 14.24
C GLY A 41 1.40 3.93 13.30
N SER A 42 0.38 3.25 13.84
CA SER A 42 -0.46 2.26 13.14
C SER A 42 -1.94 2.61 13.28
N GLU A 43 -2.29 3.89 13.11
CA GLU A 43 -3.68 4.33 13.27
C GLU A 43 -4.64 3.61 12.31
N PRO A 44 -5.89 3.38 12.78
CA PRO A 44 -6.44 3.70 14.12
C PRO A 44 -6.15 2.63 15.19
N PHE A 45 -5.38 1.58 14.86
CA PHE A 45 -5.24 0.37 15.69
C PHE A 45 -4.21 0.52 16.83
N GLY A 46 -3.30 1.48 16.73
CA GLY A 46 -2.24 1.67 17.72
C GLY A 46 -1.15 0.58 17.68
N PRO A 47 -0.30 0.51 18.71
CA PRO A 47 0.74 -0.50 18.82
C PRO A 47 0.19 -1.86 19.22
N LEU A 48 0.78 -2.94 18.70
CA LEU A 48 0.45 -4.32 19.09
C LEU A 48 0.97 -4.69 20.47
N GLY A 49 1.94 -3.95 21.00
CA GLY A 49 2.55 -4.19 22.30
C GLY A 49 3.38 -3.01 22.75
N ARG A 50 3.99 -3.16 23.89
CA ARG A 50 4.88 -2.17 24.53
C ARG A 50 6.14 -2.82 25.04
N VAL A 51 7.21 -2.06 25.11
CA VAL A 51 8.47 -2.50 25.72
C VAL A 51 8.61 -1.81 27.08
N HIS A 52 8.71 -2.61 28.13
CA HIS A 52 8.96 -2.18 29.49
C HIS A 52 10.14 -2.97 30.04
N GLU A 53 11.13 -2.32 30.65
CA GLU A 53 12.28 -2.98 31.28
C GLU A 53 12.94 -4.05 30.41
N ARG A 54 13.06 -3.80 29.09
CA ARG A 54 13.58 -4.72 28.07
C ARG A 54 12.67 -5.94 27.75
N ALA A 55 11.50 -6.02 28.35
CA ALA A 55 10.49 -7.04 28.03
C ALA A 55 9.44 -6.50 27.09
N VAL A 56 8.98 -7.34 26.15
CA VAL A 56 7.88 -7.00 25.24
C VAL A 56 6.59 -7.57 25.79
N THR A 57 5.62 -6.69 26.04
CA THR A 57 4.24 -7.09 26.39
C THR A 57 3.33 -6.83 25.21
N PHE A 58 2.75 -7.88 24.63
CA PHE A 58 1.75 -7.76 23.58
C PHE A 58 0.38 -7.48 24.22
N VAL A 59 -0.33 -6.49 23.66
CA VAL A 59 -1.69 -6.09 24.09
C VAL A 59 -2.75 -6.48 23.06
N SER A 60 -2.31 -6.86 21.86
CA SER A 60 -3.16 -7.37 20.79
C SER A 60 -2.50 -8.56 20.13
N PRO A 61 -3.24 -9.62 19.80
CA PRO A 61 -2.70 -10.73 19.03
C PRO A 61 -2.37 -10.24 17.62
N ALA A 62 -1.15 -10.51 17.16
CA ALA A 62 -0.78 -10.33 15.78
C ALA A 62 -1.03 -11.65 15.05
N GLY A 63 -2.03 -11.72 14.21
CA GLY A 63 -2.20 -12.82 13.27
C GLY A 63 -0.99 -12.90 12.32
N ARG A 64 -0.66 -14.08 11.88
CA ARG A 64 0.38 -14.30 10.88
C ARG A 64 -0.26 -14.46 9.51
N TRP A 65 0.14 -13.60 8.60
CA TRP A 65 -0.20 -13.79 7.20
C TRP A 65 0.67 -14.89 6.57
N PRO A 66 0.14 -15.67 5.63
CA PRO A 66 0.95 -16.55 4.82
C PRO A 66 2.13 -15.81 4.18
N ALA A 67 3.26 -16.48 4.01
CA ALA A 67 4.41 -15.90 3.32
C ALA A 67 4.02 -15.50 1.90
N LEU A 68 4.60 -14.40 1.41
CA LEU A 68 4.47 -14.03 0.00
C LEU A 68 5.34 -14.96 -0.86
N PRO A 69 4.99 -15.15 -2.14
CA PRO A 69 5.83 -15.92 -3.04
C PRO A 69 7.22 -15.30 -3.14
N THR A 70 8.23 -16.14 -3.27
CA THR A 70 9.62 -15.71 -3.48
C THR A 70 9.74 -15.06 -4.86
N PRO A 71 10.39 -13.89 -4.98
CA PRO A 71 10.63 -13.29 -6.28
C PRO A 71 11.35 -14.22 -7.25
N GLU A 72 10.86 -14.30 -8.47
CA GLU A 72 11.48 -15.05 -9.55
C GLU A 72 12.70 -14.28 -10.09
N SER A 73 13.78 -15.00 -10.40
CA SER A 73 14.98 -14.41 -10.97
C SER A 73 14.69 -13.74 -12.31
N GLY A 74 15.12 -12.48 -12.46
CA GLY A 74 14.93 -11.71 -13.69
C GLY A 74 13.56 -11.06 -13.84
N ARG A 75 12.64 -11.20 -12.87
CA ARG A 75 11.34 -10.54 -12.87
C ARG A 75 11.38 -9.28 -12.01
N ASP A 76 11.24 -8.14 -12.63
CA ASP A 76 11.22 -6.81 -11.96
C ASP A 76 9.97 -6.04 -12.38
N PRO A 77 8.80 -6.34 -11.78
CA PRO A 77 7.55 -5.68 -12.13
C PRO A 77 7.57 -4.19 -11.72
N ARG A 78 6.99 -3.36 -12.56
CA ARG A 78 6.86 -1.93 -12.30
C ARG A 78 5.47 -1.62 -11.75
N VAL A 79 5.39 -1.18 -10.50
CA VAL A 79 4.13 -0.79 -9.84
C VAL A 79 4.20 0.68 -9.46
N ALA A 80 3.32 1.48 -10.04
CA ALA A 80 3.21 2.91 -9.73
C ALA A 80 2.40 3.15 -8.44
N LEU A 81 2.61 4.31 -7.83
CA LEU A 81 1.74 4.87 -6.79
C LEU A 81 1.38 6.29 -7.21
N LEU A 82 0.10 6.53 -7.44
CA LEU A 82 -0.43 7.85 -7.79
C LEU A 82 -1.38 8.32 -6.69
N GLU A 83 -1.21 9.55 -6.24
CA GLU A 83 -2.16 10.21 -5.37
C GLU A 83 -3.07 11.11 -6.22
N THR A 84 -4.40 10.93 -6.09
CA THR A 84 -5.37 11.71 -6.85
C THR A 84 -5.50 13.13 -6.29
N HIS A 85 -5.81 14.09 -7.15
CA HIS A 85 -5.98 15.49 -6.80
C HIS A 85 -7.29 16.06 -7.37
N VAL A 86 -7.67 17.24 -6.93
CA VAL A 86 -8.83 17.96 -7.51
C VAL A 86 -8.53 18.31 -8.96
N GLY A 87 -9.44 17.96 -9.87
CA GLY A 87 -9.25 18.15 -11.31
C GLY A 87 -8.44 17.05 -12.00
N ASP A 88 -8.15 15.93 -11.32
CA ASP A 88 -7.47 14.77 -11.92
C ASP A 88 -8.40 14.12 -12.97
N ARG A 89 -7.95 14.09 -14.23
CA ARG A 89 -8.65 13.50 -15.37
C ARG A 89 -8.05 12.19 -15.85
N GLY A 90 -7.09 11.63 -15.08
CA GLY A 90 -6.47 10.35 -15.37
C GLY A 90 -5.34 10.38 -16.38
N GLU A 91 -4.80 11.55 -16.73
CA GLU A 91 -3.70 11.65 -17.70
C GLU A 91 -2.46 10.86 -17.22
N LEU A 92 -2.10 10.98 -15.94
CA LEU A 92 -0.98 10.23 -15.38
C LEU A 92 -1.24 8.72 -15.39
N LEU A 93 -2.48 8.28 -15.12
CA LEU A 93 -2.84 6.86 -15.17
C LEU A 93 -2.68 6.31 -16.60
N ARG A 94 -3.12 7.04 -17.61
CA ARG A 94 -2.91 6.65 -19.02
C ARG A 94 -1.42 6.59 -19.38
N LEU A 95 -0.61 7.52 -18.89
CA LEU A 95 0.84 7.49 -19.10
C LEU A 95 1.49 6.27 -18.45
N VAL A 96 1.09 5.91 -17.23
CA VAL A 96 1.56 4.70 -16.52
C VAL A 96 1.21 3.45 -17.34
N ALA A 97 -0.02 3.31 -17.81
CA ALA A 97 -0.45 2.18 -18.64
C ALA A 97 0.35 2.10 -19.95
N ARG A 98 0.47 3.20 -20.69
CA ARG A 98 1.25 3.27 -21.94
C ARG A 98 2.73 3.00 -21.76
N ALA A 99 3.29 3.34 -20.60
CA ALA A 99 4.68 3.05 -20.27
C ALA A 99 4.93 1.57 -19.93
N GLY A 100 3.89 0.72 -19.96
CA GLY A 100 3.98 -0.71 -19.71
C GLY A 100 4.27 -1.05 -18.25
N TYR A 101 3.66 -0.33 -17.30
CA TYR A 101 3.65 -0.76 -15.91
C TYR A 101 2.75 -1.98 -15.73
N ASP A 102 3.10 -2.84 -14.76
CA ASP A 102 2.35 -4.05 -14.45
C ASP A 102 1.20 -3.78 -13.47
N GLY A 103 1.29 -2.68 -12.70
CA GLY A 103 0.27 -2.31 -11.75
C GLY A 103 0.36 -0.85 -11.30
N VAL A 104 -0.73 -0.37 -10.72
CA VAL A 104 -0.82 0.96 -10.11
C VAL A 104 -1.65 0.89 -8.83
N VAL A 105 -1.22 1.62 -7.82
CA VAL A 105 -2.03 1.92 -6.65
C VAL A 105 -2.47 3.38 -6.74
N LEU A 106 -3.78 3.59 -6.72
CA LEU A 106 -4.39 4.92 -6.68
C LEU A 106 -4.77 5.26 -5.24
N ALA A 107 -4.18 6.31 -4.69
CA ALA A 107 -4.54 6.84 -3.37
C ALA A 107 -5.67 7.87 -3.56
N GLY A 108 -6.92 7.41 -3.45
CA GLY A 108 -8.14 8.20 -3.66
C GLY A 108 -8.52 9.09 -2.49
N PHE A 109 -9.53 9.92 -2.70
CA PHE A 109 -10.12 10.77 -1.67
C PHE A 109 -10.92 9.95 -0.65
N GLY A 110 -10.90 10.38 0.60
CA GLY A 110 -11.75 9.79 1.64
C GLY A 110 -11.69 8.25 1.66
N VAL A 111 -12.81 7.63 1.40
CA VAL A 111 -12.96 6.16 1.39
C VAL A 111 -12.55 5.51 0.07
N GLY A 112 -11.80 6.19 -0.77
CA GLY A 112 -11.27 5.68 -2.03
C GLY A 112 -11.91 6.30 -3.27
N HIS A 113 -12.56 7.45 -3.17
CA HIS A 113 -13.22 8.10 -4.30
C HIS A 113 -12.23 8.79 -5.26
N VAL A 114 -12.64 8.92 -6.51
CA VAL A 114 -11.92 9.66 -7.55
C VAL A 114 -12.91 10.52 -8.37
N SER A 115 -12.41 11.32 -9.30
CA SER A 115 -13.26 12.03 -10.26
C SER A 115 -13.94 11.05 -11.23
N ALA A 116 -15.08 11.44 -11.83
CA ALA A 116 -15.75 10.64 -12.82
C ALA A 116 -14.87 10.40 -14.07
N GLU A 117 -14.06 11.38 -14.43
CA GLU A 117 -13.12 11.30 -15.54
C GLU A 117 -12.02 10.27 -15.28
N LEU A 118 -11.42 10.28 -14.08
CA LEU A 118 -10.42 9.28 -13.70
C LEU A 118 -11.06 7.89 -13.60
N ALA A 119 -12.30 7.78 -13.12
CA ALA A 119 -13.04 6.51 -13.10
C ALA A 119 -13.22 5.91 -14.50
N ALA A 120 -13.50 6.75 -15.49
CA ALA A 120 -13.58 6.29 -16.89
C ALA A 120 -12.24 5.70 -17.34
N VAL A 121 -11.13 6.39 -17.04
CA VAL A 121 -9.76 5.91 -17.37
C VAL A 121 -9.44 4.60 -16.66
N ILE A 122 -9.87 4.43 -15.42
CA ILE A 122 -9.69 3.16 -14.70
C ILE A 122 -10.35 2.03 -15.48
N GLY A 123 -11.59 2.20 -15.97
CA GLY A 123 -12.26 1.21 -16.79
C GLY A 123 -11.56 0.91 -18.13
N GLU A 124 -10.88 1.90 -18.71
CA GLU A 124 -10.08 1.72 -19.93
C GLU A 124 -8.84 0.84 -19.70
N VAL A 125 -8.14 1.03 -18.57
CA VAL A 125 -6.83 0.42 -18.32
C VAL A 125 -6.88 -0.85 -17.47
N ALA A 126 -7.90 -1.05 -16.66
CA ALA A 126 -8.03 -2.18 -15.75
C ALA A 126 -8.00 -3.58 -16.41
N PRO A 127 -8.38 -3.77 -17.69
CA PRO A 127 -8.21 -5.06 -18.35
C PRO A 127 -6.77 -5.50 -18.53
N GLU A 128 -5.82 -4.56 -18.60
CA GLU A 128 -4.40 -4.83 -18.88
C GLU A 128 -3.46 -4.43 -17.72
N LEU A 129 -3.98 -3.69 -16.74
CA LEU A 129 -3.20 -3.13 -15.64
C LEU A 129 -3.83 -3.48 -14.29
N HIS A 130 -3.04 -3.98 -13.33
CA HIS A 130 -3.53 -4.16 -11.97
C HIS A 130 -3.79 -2.81 -11.30
N VAL A 131 -5.06 -2.40 -11.20
CA VAL A 131 -5.46 -1.16 -10.55
C VAL A 131 -5.94 -1.45 -9.14
N VAL A 132 -5.22 -0.96 -8.13
CA VAL A 132 -5.55 -1.11 -6.71
C VAL A 132 -5.95 0.24 -6.14
N LEU A 133 -7.11 0.29 -5.46
CA LEU A 133 -7.65 1.50 -4.87
C LEU A 133 -7.35 1.56 -3.38
N ALA A 134 -6.62 2.56 -2.94
CA ALA A 134 -6.30 2.85 -1.55
C ALA A 134 -6.78 4.24 -1.14
N SER A 135 -6.70 4.58 0.14
CA SER A 135 -7.07 5.92 0.62
C SER A 135 -5.83 6.76 0.92
N ARG A 136 -5.83 8.02 0.49
CA ARG A 136 -4.76 8.99 0.80
C ARG A 136 -4.86 9.60 2.21
N THR A 137 -5.99 9.41 2.90
CA THR A 137 -6.27 10.03 4.21
C THR A 137 -5.33 9.58 5.32
N GLY A 138 -4.72 8.40 5.16
CA GLY A 138 -3.78 7.83 6.13
C GLY A 138 -4.45 7.11 7.31
N SER A 139 -5.76 7.16 7.43
CA SER A 139 -6.55 6.39 8.39
C SER A 139 -7.90 6.01 7.77
N GLY A 140 -8.52 4.95 8.28
CA GLY A 140 -9.76 4.40 7.71
C GLY A 140 -9.53 3.49 6.51
N PRO A 141 -10.52 2.64 6.17
CA PRO A 141 -10.46 1.74 5.02
C PRO A 141 -11.00 2.39 3.75
N VAL A 142 -10.65 1.83 2.61
CA VAL A 142 -11.46 1.94 1.39
C VAL A 142 -12.74 1.15 1.61
N LEU A 143 -13.89 1.79 1.36
CA LEU A 143 -15.20 1.12 1.45
C LEU A 143 -15.46 0.27 0.20
N ARG A 144 -16.57 -0.49 0.21
CA ARG A 144 -16.86 -1.45 -0.87
C ARG A 144 -18.30 -1.40 -1.37
N SER A 145 -19.22 -0.80 -0.62
CA SER A 145 -20.66 -0.94 -0.89
C SER A 145 -21.54 0.20 -0.38
N THR A 146 -20.96 1.38 -0.15
CA THR A 146 -21.69 2.50 0.44
C THR A 146 -22.18 3.50 -0.58
N TYR A 147 -21.33 3.89 -1.55
CA TYR A 147 -21.61 4.96 -2.49
C TYR A 147 -21.66 4.43 -3.93
N GLY A 148 -22.64 4.91 -4.73
CA GLY A 148 -22.91 4.45 -6.10
C GLY A 148 -22.76 5.51 -7.21
N PHE A 149 -22.22 6.70 -6.90
CA PHE A 149 -21.99 7.74 -7.92
C PHE A 149 -20.76 7.43 -8.80
N PRO A 150 -20.64 8.01 -10.00
CA PRO A 150 -19.46 7.85 -10.83
C PRO A 150 -18.18 8.29 -10.11
N GLY A 151 -17.20 7.38 -9.98
CA GLY A 151 -15.98 7.59 -9.21
C GLY A 151 -16.06 7.16 -7.75
N SER A 152 -17.18 6.62 -7.29
CA SER A 152 -17.30 5.96 -5.98
C SER A 152 -16.71 4.56 -5.99
N GLU A 153 -16.54 3.97 -4.80
CA GLU A 153 -15.98 2.63 -4.66
C GLU A 153 -16.77 1.54 -5.40
N LEU A 154 -18.11 1.61 -5.42
CA LEU A 154 -18.93 0.64 -6.18
C LEU A 154 -18.68 0.76 -7.68
N ASP A 155 -18.66 1.98 -8.22
CA ASP A 155 -18.39 2.22 -9.63
C ASP A 155 -16.96 1.76 -9.99
N LEU A 156 -15.98 2.06 -9.15
CA LEU A 156 -14.57 1.68 -9.39
C LEU A 156 -14.34 0.17 -9.34
N VAL A 157 -14.99 -0.53 -8.40
CA VAL A 157 -14.96 -2.01 -8.35
C VAL A 157 -15.61 -2.60 -9.61
N ALA A 158 -16.75 -2.07 -10.04
CA ALA A 158 -17.40 -2.50 -11.29
C ALA A 158 -16.51 -2.27 -12.53
N ARG A 159 -15.63 -1.27 -12.50
CA ARG A 159 -14.63 -0.99 -13.55
C ARG A 159 -13.35 -1.82 -13.43
N GLY A 160 -13.23 -2.70 -12.45
CA GLY A 160 -12.10 -3.61 -12.30
C GLY A 160 -11.06 -3.21 -11.24
N ALA A 161 -11.22 -2.08 -10.55
CA ALA A 161 -10.32 -1.72 -9.46
C ALA A 161 -10.46 -2.66 -8.26
N VAL A 162 -9.35 -2.95 -7.60
CA VAL A 162 -9.27 -3.82 -6.42
C VAL A 162 -9.17 -2.96 -5.16
N PRO A 163 -10.17 -2.96 -4.26
CA PRO A 163 -10.11 -2.16 -3.05
C PRO A 163 -9.10 -2.72 -2.05
N ALA A 164 -8.14 -1.90 -1.65
CA ALA A 164 -7.08 -2.24 -0.71
C ALA A 164 -7.55 -2.27 0.77
N GLY A 165 -8.82 -1.90 1.04
CA GLY A 165 -9.38 -1.88 2.39
C GLY A 165 -8.51 -1.06 3.36
N TRP A 166 -7.97 -1.71 4.39
CA TRP A 166 -7.14 -1.09 5.41
C TRP A 166 -5.65 -0.93 5.04
N LEU A 167 -5.21 -1.41 3.88
CA LEU A 167 -3.80 -1.25 3.48
C LEU A 167 -3.48 0.23 3.20
N ASP A 168 -2.38 0.71 3.77
CA ASP A 168 -1.79 1.99 3.37
C ASP A 168 -1.35 1.92 1.89
N PRO A 169 -1.48 2.99 1.09
CA PRO A 169 -1.14 2.96 -0.33
C PRO A 169 0.26 2.46 -0.63
N ARG A 170 1.25 2.82 0.19
CA ARG A 170 2.64 2.37 0.05
C ARG A 170 2.78 0.86 0.32
N LYS A 171 2.02 0.36 1.32
CA LYS A 171 1.98 -1.07 1.64
C LYS A 171 1.28 -1.87 0.56
N ALA A 172 0.17 -1.35 0.04
CA ALA A 172 -0.53 -1.95 -1.10
C ALA A 172 0.40 -2.05 -2.32
N ARG A 173 1.15 -0.99 -2.63
CA ARG A 173 2.14 -1.01 -3.72
C ARG A 173 3.21 -2.09 -3.53
N LEU A 174 3.78 -2.19 -2.34
CA LEU A 174 4.80 -3.22 -2.04
C LEU A 174 4.22 -4.63 -2.12
N LEU A 175 2.97 -4.82 -1.66
CA LEU A 175 2.29 -6.10 -1.74
C LEU A 175 2.07 -6.52 -3.20
N VAL A 176 1.53 -5.63 -4.04
CA VAL A 176 1.32 -5.90 -5.47
C VAL A 176 2.65 -6.20 -6.15
N TRP A 177 3.69 -5.39 -5.89
CA TRP A 177 5.02 -5.65 -6.43
C TRP A 177 5.55 -7.03 -6.04
N ALA A 178 5.47 -7.42 -4.77
CA ALA A 178 5.97 -8.71 -4.29
C ALA A 178 5.22 -9.90 -4.90
N LEU A 179 3.89 -9.77 -5.06
CA LEU A 179 3.06 -10.79 -5.70
C LEU A 179 3.43 -10.96 -7.17
N LEU A 180 3.55 -9.86 -7.90
CA LEU A 180 3.93 -9.88 -9.31
C LEU A 180 5.36 -10.37 -9.50
N ALA A 181 6.31 -9.98 -8.65
CA ALA A 181 7.68 -10.48 -8.68
C ALA A 181 7.76 -11.99 -8.44
N GLY A 182 6.87 -12.55 -7.64
CA GLY A 182 6.73 -13.98 -7.41
C GLY A 182 5.82 -14.71 -8.40
N GLY A 183 5.51 -14.12 -9.57
CA GLY A 183 4.77 -14.79 -10.64
C GLY A 183 3.26 -14.91 -10.43
N SER A 184 2.68 -14.20 -9.46
CA SER A 184 1.23 -14.26 -9.21
C SER A 184 0.42 -13.74 -10.39
N GLY A 185 -0.60 -14.49 -10.79
CA GLY A 185 -1.58 -14.06 -11.78
C GLY A 185 -2.62 -13.07 -11.21
N PRO A 186 -3.45 -12.46 -12.07
CA PRO A 186 -4.39 -11.39 -11.72
C PRO A 186 -5.33 -11.75 -10.57
N ASP A 187 -5.93 -12.93 -10.60
CA ASP A 187 -6.89 -13.38 -9.59
C ASP A 187 -6.23 -13.54 -8.22
N HIS A 188 -5.02 -14.08 -8.18
CA HIS A 188 -4.27 -14.23 -6.92
C HIS A 188 -3.85 -12.87 -6.35
N VAL A 189 -3.42 -11.92 -7.19
CA VAL A 189 -3.13 -10.54 -6.76
C VAL A 189 -4.38 -9.90 -6.15
N ARG A 190 -5.53 -9.99 -6.82
CA ARG A 190 -6.82 -9.50 -6.32
C ARG A 190 -7.16 -10.12 -4.98
N GLN A 191 -7.15 -11.45 -4.90
CA GLN A 191 -7.49 -12.21 -3.68
C GLN A 191 -6.63 -11.75 -2.50
N VAL A 192 -5.30 -11.76 -2.65
CA VAL A 192 -4.38 -11.44 -1.54
C VAL A 192 -4.48 -9.98 -1.11
N VAL A 193 -4.66 -9.04 -2.05
CA VAL A 193 -4.87 -7.62 -1.72
C VAL A 193 -6.16 -7.45 -0.91
N GLU A 194 -7.24 -8.09 -1.32
CA GLU A 194 -8.52 -8.03 -0.62
C GLU A 194 -8.47 -8.68 0.77
N GLU A 195 -7.85 -9.86 0.89
CA GLU A 195 -7.69 -10.56 2.16
C GLU A 195 -6.91 -9.72 3.17
N ARG A 196 -5.75 -9.22 2.78
CA ARG A 196 -4.90 -8.39 3.65
C ARG A 196 -5.50 -7.02 3.94
N GLY A 197 -6.38 -6.55 3.06
CA GLY A 197 -7.13 -5.31 3.24
C GLY A 197 -8.32 -5.42 4.20
N ARG A 198 -8.92 -6.61 4.36
CA ARG A 198 -10.11 -6.80 5.21
C ARG A 198 -9.79 -6.88 6.70
N ALA A 199 -8.70 -7.52 7.04
CA ALA A 199 -8.37 -7.83 8.42
C ALA A 199 -7.07 -7.15 8.84
N PRO A 200 -7.11 -6.20 9.75
CA PRO A 200 -5.90 -5.53 10.22
C PRO A 200 -4.97 -6.46 11.01
N TRP A 201 -5.51 -7.54 11.57
CA TRP A 201 -4.78 -8.47 12.45
C TRP A 201 -4.31 -9.76 11.76
N GLY A 202 -4.61 -9.94 10.49
CA GLY A 202 -4.47 -11.22 9.79
C GLY A 202 -5.74 -12.07 9.89
N PRO A 203 -5.79 -13.23 9.21
CA PRO A 203 -6.91 -14.15 9.33
C PRO A 203 -7.03 -14.64 10.78
N PRO A 204 -8.24 -14.94 11.24
CA PRO A 204 -8.41 -15.64 12.50
C PRO A 204 -7.67 -16.98 12.43
N GLY A 205 -6.90 -17.29 13.48
CA GLY A 205 -6.16 -18.55 13.61
C GLY A 205 -7.08 -19.73 13.80
#